data_2b9f10725b97ad23485b8576dd945181
#
_entry.id   2b9f10725b97ad23485b8576dd945181
#
_cell.length_a   1.000
_cell.length_b   1.000
_cell.length_c   1.000
_cell.angle_alpha   90.00
_cell.angle_beta   90.00
_cell.angle_gamma   90.00
#
_symmetry.space_group_name_H-M   'P 1'
#
loop_
_entity.id
_entity.type
_entity.pdbx_description
1 polymer ?
#
loop_
_entity_poly.entity_id
_entity_poly.type
_entity_poly.pdbx_seq_one_letter_code
_entity_poly.pdbx_strand_id
1 'polypeptide(L)'
;LREIPLSLLSSLIKDVVGKNKQGAPEAAPAATSQRTVEAIYAEIKASLEVGNIAGAEKLFAELTTSYPGIPGLKGVEAEIHAATMHQRFPGPDYRVWLQWFHAKVKPANYLEIGVETGESLQYAKAPTRCVGVDPGVALSYTLQTWAKLYKQASDDFFRQHDARQVFGDGDIDLAFIDGMHTFDQALRDFINTERYSAPGSVILFHDILPVVPATASREQETTVWIGDTWKVLLLLKKYRPDLKIFTIPTQPSGLAVVVNLAPENRVLTTQLDEIVRDGFSMKLEDYFNDINSHLNVMASNDFDAVNRLLDSTKT
;
A
#
# COMPACT_ATOMS: atom_id res chain seq x y z
N LEU A 1 8.22 0.28 11.28
CA LEU A 1 7.81 -0.76 12.24
C LEU A 1 8.76 -0.70 13.44
N ARG A 2 8.26 -0.36 14.63
CA ARG A 2 9.09 -0.43 15.86
C ARG A 2 9.22 -1.91 16.21
N GLU A 3 10.45 -2.39 16.32
CA GLU A 3 10.75 -3.74 16.81
C GLU A 3 10.06 -3.96 18.16
N ILE A 4 9.27 -5.01 18.27
CA ILE A 4 8.74 -5.44 19.57
C ILE A 4 9.91 -6.04 20.36
N PRO A 5 10.31 -5.47 21.50
CA PRO A 5 11.44 -6.00 22.25
C PRO A 5 11.16 -7.44 22.69
N LEU A 6 12.12 -8.34 22.48
CA LEU A 6 12.09 -9.75 22.93
C LEU A 6 11.66 -9.91 24.40
N SER A 7 11.96 -8.92 25.25
CA SER A 7 11.56 -8.86 26.65
C SER A 7 10.05 -8.73 26.86
N LEU A 8 9.33 -8.07 25.94
CA LEU A 8 7.87 -7.93 26.02
C LEU A 8 7.17 -9.22 25.58
N LEU A 9 7.66 -9.89 24.53
CA LEU A 9 7.14 -11.20 24.10
C LEU A 9 7.39 -12.26 25.17
N SER A 10 8.58 -12.32 25.76
CA SER A 10 8.92 -13.29 26.80
C SER A 10 8.12 -13.08 28.09
N SER A 11 7.75 -11.85 28.41
CA SER A 11 6.90 -11.51 29.56
C SER A 11 5.44 -11.93 29.33
N LEU A 12 4.89 -11.64 28.14
CA LEU A 12 3.52 -12.04 27.75
C LEU A 12 3.36 -13.56 27.67
N ILE A 13 4.39 -14.27 27.17
CA ILE A 13 4.40 -15.74 27.08
C ILE A 13 4.43 -16.40 28.47
N LYS A 14 5.20 -15.85 29.42
CA LYS A 14 5.25 -16.36 30.79
C LYS A 14 3.90 -16.29 31.49
N ASP A 15 3.09 -15.27 31.24
CA ASP A 15 1.76 -15.11 31.85
C ASP A 15 0.73 -16.10 31.28
N VAL A 16 0.87 -16.53 30.02
CA VAL A 16 -0.04 -17.48 29.36
C VAL A 16 0.31 -18.93 29.74
N VAL A 17 1.59 -19.28 29.77
CA VAL A 17 2.07 -20.62 30.12
C VAL A 17 1.85 -20.92 31.64
N GLY A 18 1.92 -19.88 32.48
CA GLY A 18 1.67 -19.99 33.91
C GLY A 18 0.22 -20.34 34.30
N LYS A 19 -0.76 -19.95 33.48
CA LYS A 19 -2.19 -20.20 33.75
C LYS A 19 -2.69 -21.57 33.32
N ASN A 20 -1.97 -22.30 32.47
CA ASN A 20 -2.38 -23.64 31.99
C ASN A 20 -1.86 -24.83 32.85
N LYS A 21 -1.21 -24.58 33.98
CA LYS A 21 -0.66 -25.63 34.84
C LYS A 21 -1.57 -26.11 35.96
N GLN A 22 -2.84 -25.72 36.02
CA GLN A 22 -3.78 -26.26 37.00
C GLN A 22 -4.86 -27.13 36.32
N GLY A 23 -4.65 -28.40 36.29
CA GLY A 23 -5.65 -29.43 35.94
C GLY A 23 -5.15 -30.48 34.95
N ALA A 24 -4.27 -31.37 35.36
CA ALA A 24 -3.93 -32.57 34.60
C ALA A 24 -4.51 -33.82 35.28
N PRO A 25 -5.24 -34.68 34.54
CA PRO A 25 -5.36 -36.09 34.89
C PRO A 25 -4.22 -36.90 34.24
N GLU A 26 -3.92 -37.98 34.88
CA GLU A 26 -2.82 -38.91 34.74
C GLU A 26 -2.75 -39.65 33.39
N ALA A 27 -1.51 -39.81 32.90
CA ALA A 27 -0.99 -40.81 31.96
C ALA A 27 -1.74 -41.13 30.65
N ALA A 28 -1.20 -40.62 29.53
CA ALA A 28 -1.32 -41.19 28.21
C ALA A 28 0.08 -41.30 27.53
N PRO A 29 0.26 -42.16 26.50
CA PRO A 29 1.57 -42.67 26.08
C PRO A 29 2.42 -41.61 25.37
N ALA A 30 3.73 -41.84 25.33
CA ALA A 30 4.82 -41.02 24.81
C ALA A 30 4.39 -40.01 23.71
N ALA A 31 4.06 -38.79 24.15
CA ALA A 31 3.88 -37.67 23.26
C ALA A 31 5.26 -37.29 22.69
N THR A 32 5.39 -37.28 21.36
CA THR A 32 6.41 -36.51 20.66
C THR A 32 6.44 -35.14 21.31
N SER A 33 7.56 -34.74 21.89
CA SER A 33 7.71 -33.45 22.59
C SER A 33 7.26 -32.33 21.69
N GLN A 34 6.10 -31.73 21.96
CA GLN A 34 5.60 -30.57 21.21
C GLN A 34 6.60 -29.44 21.35
N ARG A 35 7.06 -28.89 20.22
CA ARG A 35 8.01 -27.78 20.22
C ARG A 35 7.41 -26.58 20.93
N THR A 36 8.18 -25.87 21.73
CA THR A 36 7.68 -24.68 22.43
C THR A 36 7.51 -23.48 21.46
N VAL A 37 6.67 -22.53 21.86
CA VAL A 37 6.45 -21.27 21.11
C VAL A 37 7.78 -20.56 20.86
N GLU A 38 8.63 -20.48 21.91
CA GLU A 38 9.93 -19.82 21.84
C GLU A 38 10.87 -20.52 20.84
N ALA A 39 10.87 -21.84 20.79
CA ALA A 39 11.70 -22.61 19.88
C ALA A 39 11.26 -22.37 18.41
N ILE A 40 9.95 -22.43 18.14
CA ILE A 40 9.42 -22.19 16.80
C ILE A 40 9.71 -20.75 16.38
N TYR A 41 9.49 -19.76 17.26
CA TYR A 41 9.77 -18.36 16.97
C TYR A 41 11.25 -18.10 16.67
N ALA A 42 12.16 -18.69 17.47
CA ALA A 42 13.60 -18.58 17.22
C ALA A 42 13.99 -19.14 15.84
N GLU A 43 13.38 -20.24 15.41
CA GLU A 43 13.62 -20.81 14.09
C GLU A 43 13.02 -19.97 12.96
N ILE A 44 11.84 -19.32 13.18
CA ILE A 44 11.30 -18.33 12.25
C ILE A 44 12.32 -17.20 12.05
N LYS A 45 12.83 -16.62 13.13
CA LYS A 45 13.84 -15.54 13.08
C LYS A 45 15.10 -15.99 12.34
N ALA A 46 15.65 -17.15 12.67
CA ALA A 46 16.82 -17.71 11.98
C ALA A 46 16.57 -17.95 10.48
N SER A 47 15.36 -18.39 10.11
CA SER A 47 14.97 -18.54 8.71
C SER A 47 14.93 -17.21 7.97
N LEU A 48 14.38 -16.17 8.60
CA LEU A 48 14.31 -14.82 8.03
C LEU A 48 15.71 -14.19 7.87
N GLU A 49 16.61 -14.39 8.85
CA GLU A 49 18.00 -13.89 8.80
C GLU A 49 18.80 -14.45 7.61
N VAL A 50 18.52 -15.68 7.20
CA VAL A 50 19.15 -16.29 6.02
C VAL A 50 18.32 -16.17 4.74
N GLY A 51 17.22 -15.39 4.76
CA GLY A 51 16.37 -15.17 3.60
C GLY A 51 15.49 -16.36 3.21
N ASN A 52 15.35 -17.36 4.07
CA ASN A 52 14.48 -18.52 3.84
C ASN A 52 13.03 -18.21 4.22
N ILE A 53 12.36 -17.40 3.41
CA ILE A 53 10.98 -16.96 3.65
C ILE A 53 10.02 -18.15 3.70
N ALA A 54 10.12 -19.08 2.74
CA ALA A 54 9.25 -20.26 2.71
C ALA A 54 9.40 -21.15 3.98
N GLY A 55 10.61 -21.24 4.53
CA GLY A 55 10.85 -21.88 5.81
C GLY A 55 10.16 -21.16 6.97
N ALA A 56 10.24 -19.84 7.01
CA ALA A 56 9.58 -19.01 8.01
C ALA A 56 8.05 -19.12 7.94
N GLU A 57 7.46 -19.09 6.75
CA GLU A 57 6.00 -19.28 6.54
C GLU A 57 5.52 -20.64 7.02
N LYS A 58 6.27 -21.72 6.72
CA LYS A 58 5.95 -23.06 7.21
C LYS A 58 5.97 -23.16 8.73
N LEU A 59 6.98 -22.56 9.36
CA LEU A 59 7.10 -22.51 10.81
C LEU A 59 6.00 -21.64 11.45
N PHE A 60 5.61 -20.58 10.80
CA PHE A 60 4.49 -19.74 11.24
C PHE A 60 3.15 -20.50 11.16
N ALA A 61 2.92 -21.27 10.10
CA ALA A 61 1.75 -22.14 9.99
C ALA A 61 1.73 -23.21 11.10
N GLU A 62 2.89 -23.81 11.45
CA GLU A 62 3.02 -24.70 12.61
C GLU A 62 2.67 -23.98 13.91
N LEU A 63 3.20 -22.76 14.10
CA LEU A 63 2.97 -21.94 15.29
C LEU A 63 1.48 -21.61 15.48
N THR A 64 0.81 -21.15 14.43
CA THR A 64 -0.61 -20.80 14.47
C THR A 64 -1.53 -22.00 14.68
N THR A 65 -1.15 -23.17 14.14
CA THR A 65 -1.91 -24.42 14.32
C THR A 65 -1.74 -24.99 15.72
N SER A 66 -0.51 -24.99 16.23
CA SER A 66 -0.19 -25.59 17.54
C SER A 66 -0.58 -24.69 18.71
N TYR A 67 -0.60 -23.38 18.50
CA TYR A 67 -0.83 -22.37 19.54
C TYR A 67 -1.79 -21.27 19.05
N PRO A 68 -3.05 -21.61 18.73
CA PRO A 68 -4.01 -20.62 18.22
C PRO A 68 -4.30 -19.54 19.28
N GLY A 69 -4.30 -18.28 18.84
CA GLY A 69 -4.69 -17.14 19.66
C GLY A 69 -3.64 -16.64 20.66
N ILE A 70 -2.38 -17.10 20.59
CA ILE A 70 -1.34 -16.49 21.42
C ILE A 70 -1.12 -15.02 21.02
N PRO A 71 -0.85 -14.14 21.98
CA PRO A 71 -0.49 -12.77 21.70
C PRO A 71 0.77 -12.69 20.83
N GLY A 72 0.79 -11.72 19.89
CA GLY A 72 1.97 -11.46 19.06
C GLY A 72 2.01 -12.17 17.71
N LEU A 73 1.09 -13.09 17.38
CA LEU A 73 1.05 -13.75 16.06
C LEU A 73 1.02 -12.75 14.90
N LYS A 74 0.22 -11.68 15.02
CA LYS A 74 0.19 -10.62 14.00
C LYS A 74 1.53 -9.91 13.83
N GLY A 75 2.33 -9.79 14.89
CA GLY A 75 3.69 -9.24 14.80
C GLY A 75 4.64 -10.14 14.03
N VAL A 76 4.59 -11.46 14.30
CA VAL A 76 5.39 -12.46 13.57
C VAL A 76 5.00 -12.49 12.09
N GLU A 77 3.71 -12.47 11.77
CA GLU A 77 3.20 -12.37 10.40
C GLU A 77 3.75 -11.12 9.70
N ALA A 78 3.69 -9.96 10.36
CA ALA A 78 4.21 -8.71 9.82
C ALA A 78 5.73 -8.76 9.55
N GLU A 79 6.52 -9.43 10.39
CA GLU A 79 7.96 -9.64 10.16
C GLU A 79 8.19 -10.51 8.90
N ILE A 80 7.42 -11.57 8.71
CA ILE A 80 7.51 -12.43 7.52
C ILE A 80 7.12 -11.64 6.26
N HIS A 81 6.02 -10.88 6.32
CA HIS A 81 5.61 -10.03 5.21
C HIS A 81 6.67 -8.96 4.89
N ALA A 82 7.28 -8.34 5.90
CA ALA A 82 8.36 -7.36 5.71
C ALA A 82 9.57 -7.98 5.00
N ALA A 83 9.98 -9.19 5.38
CA ALA A 83 11.06 -9.91 4.72
C ALA A 83 10.69 -10.27 3.26
N THR A 84 9.44 -10.69 3.03
CA THR A 84 8.91 -10.96 1.68
C THR A 84 8.93 -9.71 0.80
N MET A 85 8.48 -8.57 1.34
CA MET A 85 8.54 -7.28 0.65
C MET A 85 9.97 -6.91 0.26
N HIS A 86 10.90 -7.04 1.20
CA HIS A 86 12.31 -6.73 0.96
C HIS A 86 12.94 -7.61 -0.14
N GLN A 87 12.58 -8.88 -0.17
CA GLN A 87 13.06 -9.82 -1.21
C GLN A 87 12.41 -9.54 -2.58
N ARG A 88 11.10 -9.27 -2.62
CA ARG A 88 10.36 -9.04 -3.86
C ARG A 88 10.59 -7.67 -4.48
N PHE A 89 10.81 -6.66 -3.66
CA PHE A 89 10.94 -5.26 -4.07
C PHE A 89 12.25 -4.66 -3.57
N PRO A 90 13.39 -5.13 -4.09
CA PRO A 90 14.70 -4.58 -3.70
C PRO A 90 14.86 -3.14 -4.20
N GLY A 91 15.57 -2.31 -3.45
CA GLY A 91 15.86 -0.93 -3.81
C GLY A 91 15.19 0.09 -2.91
N PRO A 92 15.11 1.36 -3.33
CA PRO A 92 14.53 2.42 -2.52
C PRO A 92 13.03 2.16 -2.25
N ASP A 93 12.56 2.54 -1.07
CA ASP A 93 11.14 2.49 -0.76
C ASP A 93 10.35 3.64 -1.45
N TYR A 94 9.02 3.59 -1.38
CA TYR A 94 8.17 4.55 -2.06
C TYR A 94 8.38 6.00 -1.61
N ARG A 95 8.85 6.23 -0.39
CA ARG A 95 9.13 7.59 0.14
C ARG A 95 10.28 8.27 -0.60
N VAL A 96 11.29 7.50 -0.96
CA VAL A 96 12.41 7.98 -1.80
C VAL A 96 11.90 8.33 -3.19
N TRP A 97 10.98 7.50 -3.73
CA TRP A 97 10.31 7.78 -5.00
C TRP A 97 9.44 9.03 -4.94
N LEU A 98 8.64 9.24 -3.89
CA LEU A 98 7.85 10.46 -3.71
C LEU A 98 8.74 11.70 -3.70
N GLN A 99 9.85 11.68 -2.96
CA GLN A 99 10.82 12.78 -2.97
C GLN A 99 11.37 13.02 -4.38
N TRP A 100 11.67 11.96 -5.11
CA TRP A 100 12.14 12.05 -6.49
C TRP A 100 11.08 12.65 -7.42
N PHE A 101 9.81 12.22 -7.30
CA PHE A 101 8.71 12.79 -8.10
C PHE A 101 8.50 14.27 -7.81
N HIS A 102 8.55 14.70 -6.56
CA HIS A 102 8.52 16.12 -6.20
C HIS A 102 9.67 16.91 -6.83
N ALA A 103 10.87 16.36 -6.82
CA ALA A 103 12.04 17.00 -7.42
C ALA A 103 11.99 17.02 -8.95
N LYS A 104 11.45 15.97 -9.58
CA LYS A 104 11.34 15.83 -11.05
C LYS A 104 10.21 16.65 -11.63
N VAL A 105 9.01 16.55 -11.04
CA VAL A 105 7.79 17.25 -11.52
C VAL A 105 7.84 18.73 -11.14
N LYS A 106 8.34 19.05 -9.95
CA LYS A 106 8.35 20.40 -9.36
C LYS A 106 6.92 20.99 -9.37
N PRO A 107 5.95 20.31 -8.78
CA PRO A 107 4.56 20.70 -8.89
C PRO A 107 4.33 22.09 -8.28
N ALA A 108 3.58 22.95 -8.96
CA ALA A 108 3.01 24.14 -8.36
C ALA A 108 1.88 23.74 -7.40
N ASN A 109 1.09 22.73 -7.77
CA ASN A 109 -0.05 22.21 -7.00
C ASN A 109 0.08 20.70 -6.81
N TYR A 110 0.03 20.27 -5.54
CA TYR A 110 0.11 18.88 -5.12
C TYR A 110 -1.13 18.49 -4.32
N LEU A 111 -1.78 17.40 -4.74
CA LEU A 111 -2.91 16.79 -4.03
C LEU A 111 -2.48 15.48 -3.40
N GLU A 112 -2.83 15.27 -2.13
CA GLU A 112 -2.68 13.98 -1.45
C GLU A 112 -4.02 13.54 -0.87
N ILE A 113 -4.44 12.32 -1.22
CA ILE A 113 -5.62 11.65 -0.68
C ILE A 113 -5.12 10.49 0.20
N GLY A 114 -5.45 10.54 1.51
CA GLY A 114 -4.85 9.67 2.51
C GLY A 114 -3.58 10.28 3.09
N VAL A 115 -3.72 11.19 4.05
CA VAL A 115 -2.61 11.95 4.64
C VAL A 115 -2.13 11.34 5.93
N GLU A 116 -3.05 10.77 6.73
CA GLU A 116 -2.80 10.18 8.04
C GLU A 116 -1.94 11.08 8.94
N THR A 117 -0.65 10.76 9.06
CA THR A 117 0.33 11.48 9.89
C THR A 117 1.08 12.59 9.15
N GLY A 118 0.93 12.71 7.83
CA GLY A 118 1.65 13.65 6.98
C GLY A 118 3.06 13.20 6.60
N GLU A 119 3.38 11.90 6.73
CA GLU A 119 4.70 11.38 6.40
C GLU A 119 5.06 11.58 4.92
N SER A 120 4.13 11.37 4.02
CA SER A 120 4.29 11.60 2.57
C SER A 120 4.17 13.08 2.20
N LEU A 121 3.21 13.78 2.81
CA LEU A 121 2.93 15.19 2.52
C LEU A 121 4.12 16.12 2.82
N GLN A 122 5.00 15.77 3.80
CA GLN A 122 6.17 16.56 4.15
C GLN A 122 7.23 16.66 3.03
N TYR A 123 7.17 15.79 2.02
CA TYR A 123 8.16 15.83 0.91
C TYR A 123 7.90 16.95 -0.06
N ALA A 124 6.71 17.53 -0.07
CA ALA A 124 6.44 18.75 -0.81
C ALA A 124 7.17 19.94 -0.18
N LYS A 125 7.85 20.74 -1.01
CA LYS A 125 8.65 21.89 -0.59
C LYS A 125 8.15 23.17 -1.27
N ALA A 126 8.35 24.30 -0.61
CA ALA A 126 8.05 25.58 -1.23
C ALA A 126 8.77 25.74 -2.58
N PRO A 127 8.12 26.28 -3.59
CA PRO A 127 6.85 27.02 -3.58
C PRO A 127 5.58 26.15 -3.84
N THR A 128 5.66 24.80 -3.83
CA THR A 128 4.51 23.92 -4.03
C THR A 128 3.37 24.23 -3.06
N ARG A 129 2.14 24.35 -3.56
CA ARG A 129 0.93 24.42 -2.73
C ARG A 129 0.36 23.03 -2.54
N CYS A 130 0.16 22.61 -1.29
CA CYS A 130 -0.32 21.29 -0.96
C CYS A 130 -1.78 21.32 -0.53
N VAL A 131 -2.55 20.35 -0.98
CA VAL A 131 -3.87 20.02 -0.45
C VAL A 131 -3.84 18.58 0.00
N GLY A 132 -4.16 18.35 1.26
CA GLY A 132 -4.30 17.03 1.85
C GLY A 132 -5.76 16.75 2.20
N VAL A 133 -6.27 15.58 1.84
CA VAL A 133 -7.65 15.14 2.10
C VAL A 133 -7.61 13.82 2.86
N ASP A 134 -8.11 13.80 4.09
CA ASP A 134 -8.13 12.61 4.94
C ASP A 134 -9.12 12.80 6.11
N PRO A 135 -10.06 11.88 6.36
CA PRO A 135 -11.02 12.00 7.46
C PRO A 135 -10.36 11.89 8.84
N GLY A 136 -9.21 11.24 8.95
CA GLY A 136 -8.49 10.92 10.18
C GLY A 136 -7.21 11.73 10.38
N VAL A 137 -6.91 12.73 9.53
CA VAL A 137 -5.62 13.44 9.55
C VAL A 137 -5.20 13.89 10.96
N ALA A 138 -4.00 13.49 11.37
CA ALA A 138 -3.38 13.83 12.65
C ALA A 138 -1.87 13.96 12.48
N LEU A 139 -1.42 15.16 12.05
CA LEU A 139 -0.04 15.40 11.69
C LEU A 139 0.94 15.12 12.83
N SER A 140 1.98 14.34 12.53
CA SER A 140 3.16 14.13 13.38
C SER A 140 4.46 14.57 12.69
N TYR A 141 4.38 14.99 11.43
CA TYR A 141 5.50 15.51 10.65
C TYR A 141 5.35 17.00 10.37
N THR A 142 6.46 17.71 10.27
CA THR A 142 6.49 19.14 9.96
C THR A 142 6.43 19.36 8.45
N LEU A 143 5.40 20.05 7.97
CA LEU A 143 5.26 20.39 6.58
C LEU A 143 6.21 21.52 6.18
N GLN A 144 6.81 21.43 4.99
CA GLN A 144 7.86 22.34 4.50
C GLN A 144 7.34 23.38 3.49
N THR A 145 6.02 23.46 3.33
CA THR A 145 5.37 24.41 2.43
C THR A 145 3.96 24.75 2.93
N TRP A 146 3.29 25.68 2.24
CA TRP A 146 1.89 25.96 2.49
C TRP A 146 1.05 24.71 2.19
N ALA A 147 0.24 24.30 3.17
CA ALA A 147 -0.65 23.17 3.06
C ALA A 147 -2.03 23.50 3.63
N LYS A 148 -3.07 23.06 2.94
CA LYS A 148 -4.45 23.08 3.42
C LYS A 148 -4.95 21.66 3.59
N LEU A 149 -5.37 21.33 4.80
CA LEU A 149 -5.87 19.99 5.14
C LEU A 149 -7.39 20.01 5.24
N TYR A 150 -8.02 19.02 4.61
CA TYR A 150 -9.46 18.83 4.66
C TYR A 150 -9.74 17.52 5.42
N LYS A 151 -10.26 17.65 6.65
CA LYS A 151 -10.59 16.50 7.50
C LYS A 151 -11.94 15.91 7.11
N GLN A 152 -11.98 15.26 5.96
CA GLN A 152 -13.18 14.66 5.36
C GLN A 152 -12.81 13.58 4.35
N ALA A 153 -13.79 12.75 3.96
CA ALA A 153 -13.60 11.79 2.87
C ALA A 153 -13.38 12.51 1.53
N SER A 154 -12.65 11.88 0.62
CA SER A 154 -12.32 12.45 -0.71
C SER A 154 -13.58 12.71 -1.54
N ASP A 155 -14.58 11.83 -1.50
CA ASP A 155 -15.88 12.04 -2.19
C ASP A 155 -16.58 13.31 -1.68
N ASP A 156 -16.52 13.59 -0.37
CA ASP A 156 -17.09 14.80 0.22
C ASP A 156 -16.30 16.04 -0.19
N PHE A 157 -14.98 15.93 -0.22
CA PHE A 157 -14.11 17.02 -0.67
C PHE A 157 -14.46 17.44 -2.10
N PHE A 158 -14.45 16.52 -3.05
CA PHE A 158 -14.73 16.84 -4.45
C PHE A 158 -16.17 17.24 -4.71
N ARG A 159 -17.13 16.83 -3.87
CA ARG A 159 -18.51 17.28 -3.96
C ARG A 159 -18.70 18.71 -3.44
N GLN A 160 -17.95 19.09 -2.41
CA GLN A 160 -18.14 20.37 -1.71
C GLN A 160 -17.22 21.49 -2.24
N HIS A 161 -16.14 21.12 -2.93
CA HIS A 161 -15.12 22.06 -3.35
C HIS A 161 -14.79 21.90 -4.84
N ASP A 162 -14.62 23.02 -5.53
CA ASP A 162 -13.93 23.04 -6.82
C ASP A 162 -12.42 23.01 -6.55
N ALA A 163 -11.76 21.91 -6.96
CA ALA A 163 -10.36 21.73 -6.67
C ALA A 163 -9.48 22.80 -7.33
N ARG A 164 -9.86 23.32 -8.52
CA ARG A 164 -9.13 24.44 -9.14
C ARG A 164 -9.13 25.67 -8.27
N GLN A 165 -10.29 26.05 -7.70
CA GLN A 165 -10.38 27.19 -6.81
C GLN A 165 -9.57 26.97 -5.52
N VAL A 166 -9.52 25.75 -5.01
CA VAL A 166 -8.70 25.39 -3.85
C VAL A 166 -7.21 25.62 -4.13
N PHE A 167 -6.77 25.39 -5.35
CA PHE A 167 -5.40 25.63 -5.84
C PHE A 167 -5.20 27.03 -6.49
N GLY A 168 -6.18 27.96 -6.32
CA GLY A 168 -6.08 29.30 -6.88
C GLY A 168 -6.19 29.32 -8.40
N ASP A 169 -7.18 28.63 -8.93
CA ASP A 169 -7.51 28.44 -10.35
C ASP A 169 -6.43 27.69 -11.18
N GLY A 170 -5.53 26.96 -10.47
CA GLY A 170 -4.53 26.09 -11.09
C GLY A 170 -4.97 24.63 -11.18
N ASP A 171 -4.37 23.91 -12.12
CA ASP A 171 -4.52 22.46 -12.23
C ASP A 171 -3.62 21.73 -11.20
N ILE A 172 -3.96 20.48 -10.88
CA ILE A 172 -3.14 19.59 -10.09
C ILE A 172 -2.00 19.09 -10.98
N ASP A 173 -0.74 19.30 -10.58
CA ASP A 173 0.44 18.86 -11.34
C ASP A 173 0.89 17.46 -10.93
N LEU A 174 0.81 17.16 -9.63
CA LEU A 174 1.16 15.87 -9.03
C LEU A 174 0.09 15.50 -8.02
N ALA A 175 -0.35 14.26 -8.06
CA ALA A 175 -1.24 13.71 -7.02
C ALA A 175 -0.71 12.38 -6.49
N PHE A 176 -0.98 12.11 -5.22
CA PHE A 176 -0.71 10.83 -4.56
C PHE A 176 -2.01 10.33 -3.92
N ILE A 177 -2.42 9.13 -4.33
CA ILE A 177 -3.64 8.46 -3.87
C ILE A 177 -3.23 7.27 -3.01
N ASP A 178 -3.42 7.39 -1.71
CA ASP A 178 -3.10 6.41 -0.68
C ASP A 178 -4.19 6.43 0.42
N GLY A 179 -5.44 6.43 -0.02
CA GLY A 179 -6.59 6.62 0.87
C GLY A 179 -7.18 5.29 1.37
N MET A 180 -8.46 5.07 1.07
CA MET A 180 -9.14 3.83 1.41
C MET A 180 -8.70 2.72 0.45
N HIS A 181 -8.11 1.63 0.95
CA HIS A 181 -7.51 0.56 0.15
C HIS A 181 -8.56 -0.33 -0.53
N THR A 182 -9.52 0.30 -1.22
CA THR A 182 -10.53 -0.37 -2.04
C THR A 182 -10.51 0.17 -3.46
N PHE A 183 -10.62 -0.72 -4.45
CA PHE A 183 -10.48 -0.35 -5.87
C PHE A 183 -11.52 0.68 -6.32
N ASP A 184 -12.75 0.57 -5.82
CA ASP A 184 -13.86 1.45 -6.20
C ASP A 184 -13.68 2.86 -5.63
N GLN A 185 -13.11 3.01 -4.42
CA GLN A 185 -12.74 4.32 -3.91
C GLN A 185 -11.53 4.89 -4.66
N ALA A 186 -10.47 4.11 -4.85
CA ALA A 186 -9.30 4.53 -5.62
C ALA A 186 -9.67 4.94 -7.06
N LEU A 187 -10.65 4.27 -7.68
CA LEU A 187 -11.18 4.64 -8.99
C LEU A 187 -11.90 6.00 -8.95
N ARG A 188 -12.76 6.26 -7.95
CA ARG A 188 -13.42 7.56 -7.78
C ARG A 188 -12.41 8.67 -7.52
N ASP A 189 -11.41 8.38 -6.70
CA ASP A 189 -10.33 9.33 -6.41
C ASP A 189 -9.55 9.68 -7.68
N PHE A 190 -9.26 8.68 -8.53
CA PHE A 190 -8.64 8.92 -9.83
C PHE A 190 -9.50 9.80 -10.74
N ILE A 191 -10.79 9.44 -10.92
CA ILE A 191 -11.72 10.18 -11.79
C ILE A 191 -11.80 11.65 -11.37
N ASN A 192 -11.93 11.89 -10.08
CA ASN A 192 -12.01 13.23 -9.53
C ASN A 192 -10.68 13.99 -9.66
N THR A 193 -9.56 13.35 -9.40
CA THR A 193 -8.22 13.94 -9.51
C THR A 193 -7.89 14.27 -10.97
N GLU A 194 -8.12 13.32 -11.89
CA GLU A 194 -7.87 13.55 -13.32
C GLU A 194 -8.64 14.74 -13.88
N ARG A 195 -9.89 14.91 -13.46
CA ARG A 195 -10.75 16.04 -13.87
C ARG A 195 -10.14 17.40 -13.58
N TYR A 196 -9.33 17.50 -12.53
CA TYR A 196 -8.69 18.75 -12.09
C TYR A 196 -7.19 18.80 -12.39
N SER A 197 -6.69 17.85 -13.16
CA SER A 197 -5.29 17.77 -13.60
C SER A 197 -5.12 18.36 -15.00
N ALA A 198 -3.87 18.66 -15.38
CA ALA A 198 -3.49 18.95 -16.76
C ALA A 198 -3.08 17.63 -17.49
N PRO A 199 -3.07 17.60 -18.84
CA PRO A 199 -2.62 16.40 -19.57
C PRO A 199 -1.20 15.94 -19.22
N GLY A 200 -0.32 16.86 -18.82
CA GLY A 200 1.07 16.58 -18.41
C GLY A 200 1.27 16.24 -16.93
N SER A 201 0.20 16.18 -16.16
CA SER A 201 0.25 15.86 -14.74
C SER A 201 0.56 14.38 -14.48
N VAL A 202 0.97 14.06 -13.24
CA VAL A 202 1.29 12.71 -12.79
C VAL A 202 0.38 12.34 -11.64
N ILE A 203 -0.27 11.19 -11.71
CA ILE A 203 -1.02 10.60 -10.60
C ILE A 203 -0.30 9.33 -10.15
N LEU A 204 -0.04 9.25 -8.85
CA LEU A 204 0.62 8.13 -8.20
C LEU A 204 -0.40 7.36 -7.35
N PHE A 205 -0.33 6.02 -7.37
CA PHE A 205 -1.08 5.16 -6.46
C PHE A 205 -0.14 4.34 -5.61
N HIS A 206 -0.42 4.29 -4.32
CA HIS A 206 0.21 3.36 -3.39
C HIS A 206 -0.59 2.06 -3.26
N ASP A 207 -0.01 1.08 -2.57
CA ASP A 207 -0.65 -0.20 -2.24
C ASP A 207 -1.23 -0.95 -3.45
N ILE A 208 -0.39 -1.11 -4.46
CA ILE A 208 -0.76 -1.70 -5.76
C ILE A 208 -0.26 -3.15 -5.93
N LEU A 209 0.88 -3.51 -5.33
CA LEU A 209 1.46 -4.84 -5.49
C LEU A 209 1.18 -5.72 -4.26
N PRO A 210 0.34 -6.76 -4.39
CA PRO A 210 0.15 -7.74 -3.33
C PRO A 210 1.47 -8.39 -2.91
N VAL A 211 1.76 -8.39 -1.62
CA VAL A 211 2.94 -9.08 -1.06
C VAL A 211 2.71 -10.59 -1.06
N VAL A 212 1.61 -11.00 -0.48
CA VAL A 212 1.04 -12.33 -0.52
C VAL A 212 -0.48 -12.20 -0.75
N PRO A 213 -1.20 -13.26 -1.15
CA PRO A 213 -2.64 -13.14 -1.42
C PRO A 213 -3.45 -12.54 -0.29
N ALA A 214 -3.16 -12.88 0.96
CA ALA A 214 -3.88 -12.38 2.13
C ALA A 214 -3.76 -10.86 2.33
N THR A 215 -2.69 -10.23 1.84
CA THR A 215 -2.51 -8.76 1.93
C THR A 215 -3.41 -7.99 0.97
N ALA A 216 -4.00 -8.66 -0.02
CA ALA A 216 -4.82 -8.09 -1.08
C ALA A 216 -6.33 -8.37 -0.92
N SER A 217 -6.75 -8.84 0.24
CA SER A 217 -8.18 -8.99 0.55
C SER A 217 -8.83 -7.62 0.74
N ARG A 218 -10.09 -7.49 0.34
CA ARG A 218 -10.85 -6.24 0.48
C ARG A 218 -11.00 -5.83 1.94
N GLU A 219 -11.25 -6.80 2.81
CA GLU A 219 -11.27 -6.60 4.27
C GLU A 219 -9.86 -6.75 4.83
N GLN A 220 -9.53 -5.96 5.83
CA GLN A 220 -8.21 -6.04 6.47
C GLN A 220 -8.07 -7.29 7.32
N GLU A 221 -7.39 -8.31 6.80
CA GLU A 221 -7.12 -9.57 7.47
C GLU A 221 -5.72 -9.63 8.09
N THR A 222 -4.76 -8.94 7.47
CA THR A 222 -3.34 -8.95 7.86
C THR A 222 -2.87 -7.57 8.33
N THR A 223 -1.76 -7.52 9.05
CA THR A 223 -1.15 -6.25 9.50
C THR A 223 -0.62 -5.42 8.33
N VAL A 224 0.03 -6.07 7.37
CA VAL A 224 0.38 -5.47 6.07
C VAL A 224 -0.82 -5.69 5.16
N TRP A 225 -1.48 -4.62 4.77
CA TRP A 225 -2.72 -4.71 4.01
C TRP A 225 -2.78 -3.64 2.94
N ILE A 226 -2.95 -4.06 1.69
CA ILE A 226 -3.10 -3.19 0.53
C ILE A 226 -4.54 -3.13 0.01
N GLY A 227 -5.42 -3.94 0.57
CA GLY A 227 -6.78 -4.06 0.07
C GLY A 227 -6.85 -4.58 -1.37
N ASP A 228 -7.93 -4.29 -2.04
CA ASP A 228 -8.10 -4.67 -3.45
C ASP A 228 -7.79 -3.53 -4.44
N THR A 229 -6.97 -2.55 -4.03
CA THR A 229 -6.58 -1.38 -4.83
C THR A 229 -5.91 -1.76 -6.16
N TRP A 230 -5.18 -2.89 -6.21
CA TRP A 230 -4.53 -3.40 -7.42
C TRP A 230 -5.47 -3.50 -8.63
N LYS A 231 -6.78 -3.73 -8.41
CA LYS A 231 -7.80 -3.83 -9.46
C LYS A 231 -7.97 -2.52 -10.23
N VAL A 232 -7.70 -1.37 -9.59
CA VAL A 232 -7.88 -0.07 -10.25
C VAL A 232 -7.03 0.04 -11.52
N LEU A 233 -5.80 -0.48 -11.50
CA LEU A 233 -4.93 -0.42 -12.69
C LEU A 233 -5.44 -1.29 -13.83
N LEU A 234 -6.01 -2.46 -13.54
CA LEU A 234 -6.61 -3.33 -14.55
C LEU A 234 -7.83 -2.65 -15.20
N LEU A 235 -8.66 -2.02 -14.39
CA LEU A 235 -9.83 -1.28 -14.85
C LEU A 235 -9.42 -0.06 -15.68
N LEU A 236 -8.45 0.72 -15.23
CA LEU A 236 -7.92 1.83 -16.00
C LEU A 236 -7.35 1.36 -17.34
N LYS A 237 -6.56 0.29 -17.37
CA LYS A 237 -6.04 -0.27 -18.63
C LYS A 237 -7.14 -0.72 -19.59
N LYS A 238 -8.23 -1.30 -19.08
CA LYS A 238 -9.36 -1.78 -19.88
C LYS A 238 -10.18 -0.65 -20.46
N TYR A 239 -10.56 0.32 -19.64
CA TYR A 239 -11.52 1.37 -19.99
C TYR A 239 -10.87 2.67 -20.48
N ARG A 240 -9.57 2.86 -20.20
CA ARG A 240 -8.78 4.04 -20.56
C ARG A 240 -7.43 3.62 -21.18
N PRO A 241 -7.45 2.94 -22.35
CA PRO A 241 -6.23 2.50 -23.03
C PRO A 241 -5.33 3.66 -23.54
N ASP A 242 -5.84 4.88 -23.49
CA ASP A 242 -5.10 6.12 -23.76
C ASP A 242 -4.12 6.46 -22.63
N LEU A 243 -4.38 6.04 -21.40
CA LEU A 243 -3.47 6.27 -20.27
C LEU A 243 -2.18 5.45 -20.44
N LYS A 244 -1.07 6.02 -20.02
CA LYS A 244 0.18 5.28 -19.86
C LYS A 244 0.36 4.94 -18.39
N ILE A 245 0.39 3.65 -18.08
CA ILE A 245 0.42 3.12 -16.72
C ILE A 245 1.62 2.19 -16.59
N PHE A 246 2.43 2.41 -15.56
CA PHE A 246 3.50 1.48 -15.16
C PHE A 246 3.63 1.46 -13.64
N THR A 247 4.16 0.38 -13.10
CA THR A 247 4.31 0.18 -11.66
C THR A 247 5.78 0.00 -11.29
N ILE A 248 6.25 0.81 -10.37
CA ILE A 248 7.60 0.71 -9.80
C ILE A 248 7.56 -0.35 -8.71
N PRO A 249 8.40 -1.41 -8.79
CA PRO A 249 8.47 -2.45 -7.77
C PRO A 249 9.23 -1.94 -6.53
N THR A 250 8.59 -1.11 -5.73
CA THR A 250 9.16 -0.48 -4.53
C THR A 250 8.48 -0.97 -3.26
N GLN A 251 9.19 -0.95 -2.15
CA GLN A 251 8.64 -1.29 -0.84
C GLN A 251 7.66 -0.20 -0.36
N PRO A 252 6.62 -0.59 0.42
CA PRO A 252 6.27 -1.96 0.82
C PRO A 252 5.44 -2.72 -0.24
N SER A 253 4.72 -2.03 -1.14
CA SER A 253 3.61 -2.57 -1.91
C SER A 253 3.49 -1.98 -3.32
N GLY A 254 4.61 -1.49 -3.86
CA GLY A 254 4.67 -0.88 -5.18
C GLY A 254 4.11 0.55 -5.24
N LEU A 255 4.50 1.25 -6.30
CA LEU A 255 4.03 2.60 -6.61
C LEU A 255 3.63 2.65 -8.08
N ALA A 256 2.34 2.76 -8.37
CA ALA A 256 1.89 2.93 -9.75
C ALA A 256 1.95 4.39 -10.17
N VAL A 257 2.30 4.59 -11.43
CA VAL A 257 2.41 5.90 -12.08
C VAL A 257 1.45 5.93 -13.26
N VAL A 258 0.56 6.91 -13.27
CA VAL A 258 -0.40 7.15 -14.34
C VAL A 258 -0.13 8.52 -14.96
N VAL A 259 0.10 8.53 -16.25
CA VAL A 259 0.37 9.75 -17.05
C VAL A 259 -0.41 9.71 -18.37
N ASN A 260 -0.26 10.75 -19.18
CA ASN A 260 -1.05 10.96 -20.39
C ASN A 260 -2.54 11.15 -20.07
N LEU A 261 -2.79 11.98 -19.05
CA LEU A 261 -4.15 12.26 -18.54
C LEU A 261 -4.98 13.00 -19.61
N ALA A 262 -6.27 12.78 -19.57
CA ALA A 262 -7.24 13.45 -20.42
C ALA A 262 -8.42 13.98 -19.57
N PRO A 263 -8.29 15.15 -18.92
CA PRO A 263 -9.26 15.70 -17.97
C PRO A 263 -10.69 15.82 -18.50
N GLU A 264 -10.82 15.96 -19.83
CA GLU A 264 -12.13 16.03 -20.50
C GLU A 264 -12.73 14.66 -20.84
N ASN A 265 -12.00 13.56 -20.62
CA ASN A 265 -12.51 12.21 -20.85
C ASN A 265 -13.60 11.86 -19.83
N ARG A 266 -14.72 11.33 -20.29
CA ARG A 266 -15.87 11.00 -19.43
C ARG A 266 -16.18 9.49 -19.39
N VAL A 267 -15.36 8.66 -20.03
CA VAL A 267 -15.61 7.20 -20.10
C VAL A 267 -15.77 6.60 -18.72
N LEU A 268 -14.84 6.85 -17.80
CA LEU A 268 -14.91 6.31 -16.44
C LEU A 268 -16.13 6.81 -15.66
N THR A 269 -16.51 8.07 -15.83
CA THR A 269 -17.70 8.63 -15.17
C THR A 269 -19.00 8.06 -15.74
N THR A 270 -19.10 7.93 -17.08
CA THR A 270 -20.32 7.46 -17.73
C THR A 270 -20.55 5.97 -17.60
N GLN A 271 -19.49 5.19 -17.39
CA GLN A 271 -19.55 3.73 -17.26
C GLN A 271 -19.23 3.27 -15.83
N LEU A 272 -19.27 4.16 -14.84
CA LEU A 272 -18.80 3.86 -13.48
C LEU A 272 -19.44 2.60 -12.88
N ASP A 273 -20.77 2.44 -13.01
CA ASP A 273 -21.49 1.28 -12.46
C ASP A 273 -21.08 -0.04 -13.13
N GLU A 274 -20.76 -0.01 -14.43
CA GLU A 274 -20.26 -1.18 -15.16
C GLU A 274 -18.83 -1.51 -14.70
N ILE A 275 -17.98 -0.52 -14.62
CA ILE A 275 -16.58 -0.67 -14.19
C ILE A 275 -16.50 -1.23 -12.76
N VAL A 276 -17.35 -0.72 -11.88
CA VAL A 276 -17.40 -1.21 -10.48
C VAL A 276 -17.90 -2.66 -10.42
N ARG A 277 -18.91 -3.04 -11.21
CA ARG A 277 -19.32 -4.46 -11.31
C ARG A 277 -18.20 -5.35 -11.83
N ASP A 278 -17.48 -4.91 -12.84
CA ASP A 278 -16.31 -5.64 -13.36
C ASP A 278 -15.24 -5.84 -12.26
N GLY A 279 -14.91 -4.78 -11.52
CA GLY A 279 -13.95 -4.86 -10.43
C GLY A 279 -14.37 -5.83 -9.33
N PHE A 280 -15.66 -5.87 -8.96
CA PHE A 280 -16.17 -6.86 -8.00
C PHE A 280 -16.11 -8.30 -8.52
N SER A 281 -16.17 -8.51 -9.84
CA SER A 281 -16.07 -9.84 -10.44
C SER A 281 -14.62 -10.36 -10.51
N MET A 282 -13.62 -9.49 -10.40
CA MET A 282 -12.19 -9.87 -10.46
C MET A 282 -11.77 -10.61 -9.19
N LYS A 283 -11.17 -11.78 -9.37
CA LYS A 283 -10.59 -12.58 -8.28
C LYS A 283 -9.08 -12.54 -8.37
N LEU A 284 -8.40 -12.40 -7.24
CA LEU A 284 -6.95 -12.31 -7.20
C LEU A 284 -6.27 -13.56 -7.79
N GLU A 285 -6.86 -14.73 -7.57
CA GLU A 285 -6.33 -16.02 -8.03
C GLU A 285 -6.13 -16.06 -9.55
N ASP A 286 -6.96 -15.32 -10.29
CA ASP A 286 -6.90 -15.26 -11.76
C ASP A 286 -5.70 -14.42 -12.26
N TYR A 287 -5.11 -13.60 -11.40
CA TYR A 287 -4.07 -12.62 -11.75
C TYR A 287 -2.76 -12.81 -11.00
N PHE A 288 -2.78 -13.39 -9.80
CA PHE A 288 -1.66 -13.34 -8.86
C PHE A 288 -0.36 -13.93 -9.39
N ASN A 289 -0.43 -15.02 -10.14
CA ASN A 289 0.76 -15.68 -10.71
C ASN A 289 1.52 -14.80 -11.72
N ASP A 290 0.78 -13.97 -12.48
CA ASP A 290 1.31 -13.07 -13.49
C ASP A 290 1.05 -11.60 -13.17
N ILE A 291 0.86 -11.28 -11.89
CA ILE A 291 0.46 -9.93 -11.43
C ILE A 291 1.40 -8.84 -11.93
N ASN A 292 2.69 -9.11 -12.02
CA ASN A 292 3.67 -8.16 -12.53
C ASN A 292 3.39 -7.76 -13.98
N SER A 293 3.01 -8.69 -14.83
CA SER A 293 2.64 -8.43 -16.24
C SER A 293 1.32 -7.66 -16.30
N HIS A 294 0.33 -8.08 -15.52
CA HIS A 294 -0.98 -7.43 -15.48
C HIS A 294 -0.91 -5.97 -15.03
N LEU A 295 -0.06 -5.66 -14.06
CA LEU A 295 0.10 -4.32 -13.50
C LEU A 295 1.24 -3.51 -14.16
N ASN A 296 1.80 -3.98 -15.28
CA ASN A 296 2.93 -3.33 -15.98
C ASN A 296 4.08 -3.01 -15.02
N VAL A 297 4.47 -3.99 -14.19
CA VAL A 297 5.58 -3.80 -13.25
C VAL A 297 6.88 -3.68 -14.01
N MET A 298 7.65 -2.65 -13.72
CA MET A 298 8.95 -2.41 -14.33
C MET A 298 9.94 -3.53 -13.95
N ALA A 299 10.87 -3.84 -14.86
CA ALA A 299 11.90 -4.84 -14.62
C ALA A 299 12.91 -4.39 -13.54
N SER A 300 13.00 -3.10 -13.27
CA SER A 300 13.92 -2.55 -12.28
C SER A 300 13.30 -1.37 -11.52
N ASN A 301 13.80 -1.16 -10.32
CA ASN A 301 13.51 0.00 -9.47
C ASN A 301 14.59 1.08 -9.72
N ASP A 302 14.63 1.60 -10.96
CA ASP A 302 15.68 2.50 -11.46
C ASP A 302 15.12 3.86 -11.89
N PHE A 303 15.66 4.94 -11.31
CA PHE A 303 15.25 6.31 -11.59
C PHE A 303 15.42 6.72 -13.05
N ASP A 304 16.47 6.26 -13.72
CA ASP A 304 16.70 6.60 -15.13
C ASP A 304 15.68 5.92 -16.04
N ALA A 305 15.25 4.69 -15.71
CA ALA A 305 14.20 4.00 -16.44
C ALA A 305 12.85 4.72 -16.29
N VAL A 306 12.48 5.11 -15.08
CA VAL A 306 11.26 5.92 -14.83
C VAL A 306 11.35 7.27 -15.54
N ASN A 307 12.50 7.92 -15.49
CA ASN A 307 12.71 9.19 -16.17
C ASN A 307 12.46 9.10 -17.70
N ARG A 308 12.99 8.06 -18.35
CA ARG A 308 12.75 7.81 -19.78
C ARG A 308 11.28 7.59 -20.09
N LEU A 309 10.55 6.85 -19.24
CA LEU A 309 9.12 6.64 -19.42
C LEU A 309 8.34 7.95 -19.32
N LEU A 310 8.61 8.79 -18.30
CA LEU A 310 7.96 10.09 -18.15
C LEU A 310 8.28 11.04 -19.30
N ASP A 311 9.51 11.08 -19.78
CA ASP A 311 9.90 11.98 -20.88
C ASP A 311 9.26 11.53 -22.22
N SER A 312 9.00 10.22 -22.43
CA SER A 312 8.30 9.71 -23.61
C SER A 312 6.80 10.06 -23.65
N THR A 313 6.25 10.64 -22.59
CA THR A 313 4.84 11.07 -22.54
C THR A 313 4.63 12.55 -22.88
N LYS A 314 5.73 13.31 -22.99
CA LYS A 314 5.68 14.76 -23.28
C LYS A 314 5.68 15.10 -24.76
N THR A 315 5.68 14.09 -25.63
CA THR A 315 5.58 14.23 -27.10
C THR A 315 4.16 14.00 -27.57
#